data_f1adbcd18db64a25f10c030f7e56381d
#
_entry.id   f1adbcd18db64a25f10c030f7e56381d
#
_cell.length_a   1.000
_cell.length_b   1.000
_cell.length_c   1.000
_cell.angle_alpha   90.00
_cell.angle_beta   90.00
_cell.angle_gamma   90.00
#
_symmetry.space_group_name_H-M   'P 1'
#
loop_
_entity.id
_entity.type
_entity.pdbx_description
1 polymer ?
#
loop_
_entity_poly.entity_id
_entity_poly.type
_entity_poly.pdbx_seq_one_letter_code
_entity_poly.pdbx_strand_id
1 'polypeptide(L)'
;MRRAASRLRVQGIRVLALSVLAIGLCISRSAIAQEKAPRFRVVVLAEQGGIHKPFVDSATEWLNALASQNDFAVDYIETTEKIDDAFLSHHQLFIQLNYPPYNWTPTAQAAFVRYIEEGRGGWIGFHHATLLGEFDGFKMWPWFSKFMGGIRFTDYIPGFADGMVTVENPSHPAVKGVASPFLVQKEEWYTWSHSPRANVHVLASVDEKTYSPGTKVKMGDHPVIWTNEHYKARNIYVFMGHHPDLFQNPAFATIFRNSIFWAAHQDENP
;
A
#
# COMPACT_ATOMS: atom_id res chain seq x y z
N MET A 1 -65.25 -102.61 -1.13
CA MET A 1 -65.22 -102.35 0.35
C MET A 1 -63.92 -101.67 0.75
N ARG A 2 -63.94 -100.74 1.55
CA ARG A 2 -62.90 -99.95 2.23
C ARG A 2 -62.52 -98.64 1.51
N ARG A 3 -62.95 -97.59 2.15
CA ARG A 3 -62.74 -96.15 1.90
C ARG A 3 -61.29 -95.81 2.33
N ALA A 4 -60.63 -95.03 1.49
CA ALA A 4 -59.40 -94.38 1.86
C ALA A 4 -59.64 -92.87 1.99
N ALA A 5 -59.36 -92.32 3.15
CA ALA A 5 -59.54 -90.92 3.45
C ALA A 5 -58.30 -90.11 2.93
N SER A 6 -58.57 -89.07 2.17
CA SER A 6 -57.56 -88.13 1.77
C SER A 6 -57.29 -87.12 2.85
N ARG A 7 -56.00 -86.93 3.21
CA ARG A 7 -55.56 -85.88 4.09
C ARG A 7 -55.03 -84.69 3.26
N LEU A 8 -55.71 -83.55 3.36
CA LEU A 8 -55.25 -82.29 2.83
C LEU A 8 -54.00 -81.81 3.65
N ARG A 9 -52.91 -81.53 2.99
CA ARG A 9 -51.78 -80.83 3.52
C ARG A 9 -51.93 -79.36 3.20
N VAL A 10 -52.09 -78.49 4.20
CA VAL A 10 -52.01 -77.07 4.11
C VAL A 10 -50.55 -76.65 4.05
N GLN A 11 -50.10 -76.13 2.96
CA GLN A 11 -48.75 -75.50 2.85
C GLN A 11 -48.82 -74.09 3.43
N GLY A 12 -48.05 -73.85 4.50
CA GLY A 12 -47.88 -72.52 5.06
C GLY A 12 -46.96 -71.65 4.18
N ILE A 13 -47.48 -70.57 3.75
CA ILE A 13 -46.74 -69.53 3.07
C ILE A 13 -45.89 -68.78 4.11
N ARG A 14 -44.56 -68.92 4.03
CA ARG A 14 -43.63 -68.09 4.77
C ARG A 14 -43.44 -66.77 4.06
N VAL A 15 -43.99 -65.69 4.63
CA VAL A 15 -43.74 -64.33 4.18
C VAL A 15 -42.34 -63.92 4.68
N LEU A 16 -41.42 -63.74 3.73
CA LEU A 16 -40.06 -63.23 4.02
C LEU A 16 -40.16 -61.70 4.06
N ALA A 17 -40.08 -61.12 5.27
CA ALA A 17 -40.01 -59.67 5.43
C ALA A 17 -38.58 -59.21 5.06
N LEU A 18 -38.43 -58.57 3.90
CA LEU A 18 -37.19 -57.83 3.54
C LEU A 18 -37.16 -56.52 4.32
N SER A 19 -36.31 -56.45 5.32
CA SER A 19 -35.97 -55.20 5.99
C SER A 19 -34.98 -54.41 5.12
N VAL A 20 -35.46 -53.40 4.41
CA VAL A 20 -34.59 -52.44 3.69
C VAL A 20 -33.99 -51.49 4.71
N LEU A 21 -32.73 -51.70 5.03
CA LEU A 21 -31.93 -50.79 5.84
C LEU A 21 -31.51 -49.59 4.98
N ALA A 22 -32.25 -48.48 5.09
CA ALA A 22 -31.87 -47.22 4.42
C ALA A 22 -30.69 -46.59 5.20
N ILE A 23 -29.48 -46.84 4.70
CA ILE A 23 -28.27 -46.10 5.16
C ILE A 23 -28.37 -44.68 4.60
N GLY A 24 -28.86 -43.72 5.40
CA GLY A 24 -28.83 -42.31 5.11
C GLY A 24 -27.39 -41.83 5.13
N LEU A 25 -26.81 -41.66 3.94
CA LEU A 25 -25.51 -40.98 3.77
C LEU A 25 -25.73 -39.50 4.10
N CYS A 26 -25.48 -39.08 5.35
CA CYS A 26 -25.33 -37.68 5.70
C CYS A 26 -24.06 -37.16 5.05
N ILE A 27 -24.18 -36.64 3.81
CA ILE A 27 -23.15 -35.84 3.19
C ILE A 27 -23.14 -34.50 3.94
N SER A 28 -22.28 -34.41 4.96
CA SER A 28 -21.93 -33.13 5.57
C SER A 28 -21.29 -32.28 4.48
N ARG A 29 -22.06 -31.42 3.84
CA ARG A 29 -21.53 -30.32 3.03
C ARG A 29 -20.81 -29.40 4.01
N SER A 30 -19.51 -29.59 4.16
CA SER A 30 -18.64 -28.55 4.70
C SER A 30 -18.85 -27.34 3.81
N ALA A 31 -19.57 -26.34 4.31
CA ALA A 31 -19.64 -25.04 3.67
C ALA A 31 -18.20 -24.51 3.70
N ILE A 32 -17.49 -24.62 2.57
CA ILE A 32 -16.26 -23.89 2.35
C ILE A 32 -16.73 -22.44 2.43
N ALA A 33 -16.39 -21.77 3.54
CA ALA A 33 -16.62 -20.35 3.68
C ALA A 33 -15.93 -19.69 2.49
N GLN A 34 -16.70 -19.14 1.57
CA GLN A 34 -16.17 -18.42 0.43
C GLN A 34 -15.44 -17.21 0.99
N GLU A 35 -14.11 -17.22 0.89
CA GLU A 35 -13.28 -16.14 1.38
C GLU A 35 -13.75 -14.84 0.71
N LYS A 36 -14.12 -13.87 1.52
CA LYS A 36 -14.67 -12.59 1.04
C LYS A 36 -13.58 -11.90 0.22
N ALA A 37 -13.89 -11.52 -1.01
CA ALA A 37 -12.97 -10.77 -1.85
C ALA A 37 -12.56 -9.45 -1.14
N PRO A 38 -11.29 -9.06 -1.18
CA PRO A 38 -10.84 -7.82 -0.57
C PRO A 38 -11.52 -6.62 -1.25
N ARG A 39 -11.73 -5.55 -0.49
CA ARG A 39 -12.31 -4.29 -0.99
C ARG A 39 -11.48 -3.70 -2.13
N PHE A 40 -10.18 -3.75 -2.01
CA PHE A 40 -9.20 -3.31 -3.00
C PHE A 40 -7.86 -4.02 -2.78
N ARG A 41 -6.96 -3.89 -3.74
CA ARG A 41 -5.62 -4.47 -3.67
C ARG A 41 -4.55 -3.39 -3.77
N VAL A 42 -3.50 -3.56 -2.99
CA VAL A 42 -2.35 -2.68 -2.94
C VAL A 42 -1.12 -3.46 -3.36
N VAL A 43 -0.32 -2.94 -4.28
CA VAL A 43 1.04 -3.43 -4.49
C VAL A 43 2.03 -2.56 -3.74
N VAL A 44 2.95 -3.17 -3.03
CA VAL A 44 4.00 -2.49 -2.25
C VAL A 44 5.36 -2.89 -2.79
N LEU A 45 6.09 -1.93 -3.34
CA LEU A 45 7.49 -2.09 -3.69
C LEU A 45 8.32 -1.89 -2.41
N ALA A 46 8.69 -3.02 -1.80
CA ALA A 46 9.40 -3.14 -0.53
C ALA A 46 10.82 -3.68 -0.77
N GLU A 47 11.61 -2.94 -1.51
CA GLU A 47 12.97 -3.32 -1.87
C GLU A 47 13.80 -3.58 -0.62
N GLN A 48 14.51 -4.70 -0.59
CA GLN A 48 15.32 -5.13 0.55
C GLN A 48 16.71 -4.51 0.51
N GLY A 49 17.23 -4.16 1.69
CA GLY A 49 18.59 -3.64 1.85
C GLY A 49 18.65 -2.14 2.12
N GLY A 50 19.88 -1.63 2.20
CA GLY A 50 20.15 -0.24 2.55
C GLY A 50 19.81 0.12 4.00
N ILE A 51 20.08 1.38 4.36
CA ILE A 51 19.88 1.90 5.72
C ILE A 51 18.39 2.08 6.07
N HIS A 52 17.50 2.12 5.07
CA HIS A 52 16.04 2.28 5.23
C HIS A 52 15.29 0.96 5.40
N LYS A 53 15.97 -0.19 5.35
CA LYS A 53 15.32 -1.49 5.57
C LYS A 53 14.49 -1.54 6.87
N PRO A 54 14.95 -0.98 8.02
CA PRO A 54 14.13 -0.96 9.23
C PRO A 54 12.79 -0.22 9.08
N PHE A 55 12.75 0.86 8.29
CA PHE A 55 11.49 1.53 7.95
C PHE A 55 10.58 0.61 7.10
N VAL A 56 11.14 -0.05 6.08
CA VAL A 56 10.40 -0.98 5.21
C VAL A 56 9.78 -2.13 6.01
N ASP A 57 10.54 -2.71 6.95
CA ASP A 57 10.07 -3.80 7.82
C ASP A 57 8.90 -3.33 8.70
N SER A 58 9.03 -2.16 9.33
CA SER A 58 7.96 -1.59 10.16
C SER A 58 6.75 -1.17 9.33
N ALA A 59 6.96 -0.65 8.11
CA ALA A 59 5.88 -0.33 7.17
C ALA A 59 5.10 -1.60 6.79
N THR A 60 5.81 -2.69 6.51
CA THR A 60 5.21 -3.98 6.16
C THR A 60 4.33 -4.53 7.29
N GLU A 61 4.84 -4.52 8.52
CA GLU A 61 4.11 -4.96 9.70
C GLU A 61 2.84 -4.09 9.91
N TRP A 62 3.00 -2.78 9.86
CA TRP A 62 1.90 -1.83 10.04
C TRP A 62 0.84 -1.96 8.94
N LEU A 63 1.25 -2.10 7.66
CA LEU A 63 0.35 -2.30 6.53
C LEU A 63 -0.45 -3.61 6.64
N ASN A 64 0.19 -4.70 7.07
CA ASN A 64 -0.49 -5.97 7.26
C ASN A 64 -1.58 -5.88 8.34
N ALA A 65 -1.28 -5.20 9.45
CA ALA A 65 -2.26 -4.95 10.51
C ALA A 65 -3.42 -4.09 10.01
N LEU A 66 -3.13 -3.00 9.26
CA LEU A 66 -4.14 -2.12 8.69
C LEU A 66 -5.01 -2.85 7.66
N ALA A 67 -4.41 -3.65 6.79
CA ALA A 67 -5.10 -4.42 5.76
C ALA A 67 -6.09 -5.41 6.36
N SER A 68 -5.66 -6.16 7.38
CA SER A 68 -6.52 -7.09 8.12
C SER A 68 -7.71 -6.42 8.78
N GLN A 69 -7.54 -5.20 9.30
CA GLN A 69 -8.60 -4.44 9.97
C GLN A 69 -9.60 -3.81 8.99
N ASN A 70 -9.24 -3.66 7.71
CA ASN A 70 -10.01 -2.89 6.73
C ASN A 70 -10.35 -3.65 5.46
N ASP A 71 -10.19 -4.97 5.43
CA ASP A 71 -10.56 -5.86 4.32
C ASP A 71 -9.89 -5.52 2.98
N PHE A 72 -8.62 -5.11 2.96
CA PHE A 72 -7.87 -4.98 1.71
C PHE A 72 -6.69 -5.95 1.64
N ALA A 73 -6.24 -6.27 0.43
CA ALA A 73 -5.11 -7.16 0.20
C ALA A 73 -3.84 -6.38 -0.13
N VAL A 74 -2.70 -6.90 0.30
CA VAL A 74 -1.39 -6.33 0.02
C VAL A 74 -0.51 -7.37 -0.66
N ASP A 75 0.02 -7.03 -1.84
CA ASP A 75 0.98 -7.83 -2.58
C ASP A 75 2.36 -7.15 -2.49
N TYR A 76 3.32 -7.82 -1.88
CA TYR A 76 4.69 -7.30 -1.74
C TYR A 76 5.55 -7.77 -2.90
N ILE A 77 6.32 -6.83 -3.47
CA ILE A 77 7.37 -7.09 -4.44
C ILE A 77 8.68 -6.42 -4.00
N GLU A 78 9.81 -7.04 -4.27
CA GLU A 78 11.13 -6.51 -3.92
C GLU A 78 11.88 -5.93 -5.11
N THR A 79 11.39 -6.22 -6.33
CA THR A 79 11.94 -5.70 -7.58
C THR A 79 10.82 -5.33 -8.54
N THR A 80 11.16 -4.58 -9.59
CA THR A 80 10.19 -4.13 -10.58
C THR A 80 9.98 -5.10 -11.75
N GLU A 81 10.60 -6.27 -11.74
CA GLU A 81 10.58 -7.24 -12.85
C GLU A 81 9.18 -7.76 -13.20
N LYS A 82 8.30 -7.84 -12.19
CA LYS A 82 6.90 -8.27 -12.37
C LYS A 82 5.97 -7.17 -12.85
N ILE A 83 6.44 -5.92 -12.84
CA ILE A 83 5.57 -4.77 -13.13
C ILE A 83 5.39 -4.64 -14.64
N ASP A 84 4.16 -4.83 -15.08
CA ASP A 84 3.64 -4.51 -16.40
C ASP A 84 2.20 -4.02 -16.29
N ASP A 85 1.54 -3.71 -17.42
CA ASP A 85 0.15 -3.24 -17.42
C ASP A 85 -0.83 -4.29 -16.85
N ALA A 86 -0.60 -5.56 -17.14
CA ALA A 86 -1.46 -6.63 -16.66
C ALA A 86 -1.36 -6.77 -15.14
N PHE A 87 -0.14 -6.77 -14.61
CA PHE A 87 0.11 -6.80 -13.17
C PHE A 87 -0.53 -5.61 -12.46
N LEU A 88 -0.27 -4.37 -12.94
CA LEU A 88 -0.81 -3.17 -12.33
C LEU A 88 -2.33 -3.05 -12.43
N SER A 89 -2.96 -3.67 -13.43
CA SER A 89 -4.43 -3.65 -13.60
C SER A 89 -5.19 -4.30 -12.45
N HIS A 90 -4.53 -5.13 -11.64
CA HIS A 90 -5.11 -5.79 -10.48
C HIS A 90 -4.99 -4.99 -9.17
N HIS A 91 -4.32 -3.82 -9.19
CA HIS A 91 -4.02 -3.05 -7.99
C HIS A 91 -4.58 -1.63 -8.10
N GLN A 92 -5.33 -1.20 -7.11
CA GLN A 92 -5.89 0.15 -7.01
C GLN A 92 -4.89 1.15 -6.43
N LEU A 93 -3.80 0.65 -5.80
CA LEU A 93 -2.78 1.50 -5.19
C LEU A 93 -1.40 0.87 -5.35
N PHE A 94 -0.42 1.70 -5.69
CA PHE A 94 1.01 1.38 -5.67
C PHE A 94 1.71 2.17 -4.56
N ILE A 95 2.40 1.48 -3.66
CA ILE A 95 3.20 2.10 -2.59
C ILE A 95 4.68 1.82 -2.84
N GLN A 96 5.49 2.87 -2.86
CA GLN A 96 6.95 2.81 -3.03
C GLN A 96 7.62 3.18 -1.69
N LEU A 97 8.28 2.20 -1.04
CA LEU A 97 8.79 2.36 0.33
C LEU A 97 10.26 2.74 0.44
N ASN A 98 11.13 2.23 -0.43
CA ASN A 98 12.58 2.30 -0.17
C ASN A 98 13.33 3.15 -1.18
N TYR A 99 13.76 2.56 -2.30
CA TYR A 99 14.73 3.18 -3.20
C TYR A 99 14.13 4.21 -4.15
N PRO A 100 14.95 5.14 -4.67
CA PRO A 100 14.56 5.98 -5.80
C PRO A 100 14.30 5.12 -7.05
N PRO A 101 13.52 5.62 -8.02
CA PRO A 101 13.12 4.82 -9.18
C PRO A 101 14.22 4.75 -10.27
N TYR A 102 15.45 4.46 -9.91
CA TYR A 102 16.58 4.42 -10.83
C TYR A 102 16.89 3.01 -11.38
N ASN A 103 16.50 1.95 -10.66
CA ASN A 103 16.74 0.56 -11.05
C ASN A 103 15.47 -0.15 -11.56
N TRP A 104 14.54 0.61 -12.12
CA TRP A 104 13.31 0.04 -12.65
C TRP A 104 13.51 -0.46 -14.08
N THR A 105 12.94 -1.63 -14.40
CA THR A 105 12.98 -2.14 -15.77
C THR A 105 12.27 -1.20 -16.73
N PRO A 106 12.66 -1.12 -18.00
CA PRO A 106 11.96 -0.28 -18.99
C PRO A 106 10.46 -0.61 -19.11
N THR A 107 10.09 -1.88 -18.97
CA THR A 107 8.69 -2.33 -18.98
C THR A 107 7.94 -1.75 -17.77
N ALA A 108 8.53 -1.82 -16.58
CA ALA A 108 7.95 -1.28 -15.36
C ALA A 108 7.78 0.25 -15.45
N GLN A 109 8.80 0.97 -15.96
CA GLN A 109 8.71 2.41 -16.17
C GLN A 109 7.56 2.76 -17.10
N ALA A 110 7.44 2.10 -18.25
CA ALA A 110 6.39 2.36 -19.23
C ALA A 110 4.98 2.05 -18.67
N ALA A 111 4.83 0.95 -17.96
CA ALA A 111 3.56 0.57 -17.33
C ALA A 111 3.16 1.55 -16.22
N PHE A 112 4.12 1.97 -15.38
CA PHE A 112 3.89 2.94 -14.31
C PHE A 112 3.49 4.31 -14.85
N VAL A 113 4.14 4.79 -15.93
CA VAL A 113 3.73 6.03 -16.61
C VAL A 113 2.25 5.97 -17.00
N ARG A 114 1.82 4.91 -17.66
CA ARG A 114 0.40 4.74 -18.05
C ARG A 114 -0.52 4.64 -16.83
N TYR A 115 -0.09 3.91 -15.80
CA TYR A 115 -0.85 3.75 -14.56
C TYR A 115 -1.15 5.11 -13.92
N ILE A 116 -0.17 6.01 -13.89
CA ILE A 116 -0.29 7.36 -13.33
C ILE A 116 -1.02 8.32 -14.28
N GLU A 117 -0.61 8.40 -15.54
CA GLU A 117 -1.15 9.38 -16.51
C GLU A 117 -2.59 9.10 -16.88
N GLU A 118 -2.97 7.83 -16.96
CA GLU A 118 -4.34 7.43 -17.29
C GLU A 118 -5.26 7.31 -16.06
N GLY A 119 -4.70 7.38 -14.84
CA GLY A 119 -5.47 7.28 -13.60
C GLY A 119 -5.98 5.86 -13.33
N ARG A 120 -5.18 4.84 -13.66
CA ARG A 120 -5.56 3.44 -13.50
C ARG A 120 -5.56 2.98 -12.04
N GLY A 121 -4.81 3.69 -11.17
CA GLY A 121 -4.75 3.50 -9.73
C GLY A 121 -3.94 4.61 -9.08
N GLY A 122 -3.87 4.63 -7.74
CA GLY A 122 -3.16 5.65 -6.98
C GLY A 122 -1.70 5.32 -6.73
N TRP A 123 -0.95 6.29 -6.20
CA TRP A 123 0.45 6.12 -5.81
C TRP A 123 0.75 6.84 -4.49
N ILE A 124 1.57 6.18 -3.65
CA ILE A 124 2.20 6.77 -2.47
C ILE A 124 3.69 6.50 -2.53
N GLY A 125 4.51 7.55 -2.40
CA GLY A 125 5.96 7.42 -2.30
C GLY A 125 6.50 8.06 -1.05
N PHE A 126 7.57 7.47 -0.54
CA PHE A 126 8.23 7.94 0.67
C PHE A 126 9.67 8.37 0.38
N HIS A 127 10.19 9.28 1.19
CA HIS A 127 11.57 9.65 1.37
C HIS A 127 12.45 9.57 0.09
N HIS A 128 13.05 8.41 -0.18
CA HIS A 128 13.90 8.16 -1.34
C HIS A 128 13.21 8.34 -2.69
N ALA A 129 11.89 8.38 -2.77
CA ALA A 129 11.22 8.67 -4.04
C ALA A 129 11.61 10.05 -4.61
N THR A 130 12.18 10.94 -3.79
CA THR A 130 12.73 12.25 -4.23
C THR A 130 14.25 12.34 -4.20
N LEU A 131 14.96 11.25 -3.93
CA LEU A 131 16.41 11.17 -4.13
C LEU A 131 16.70 11.06 -5.64
N LEU A 132 16.38 12.12 -6.38
CA LEU A 132 16.39 12.15 -7.83
C LEU A 132 17.67 12.78 -8.36
N GLY A 133 18.52 11.98 -8.97
CA GLY A 133 19.82 12.35 -9.48
C GLY A 133 20.46 11.21 -10.25
N GLU A 134 21.76 11.30 -10.42
CA GLU A 134 22.58 10.21 -10.96
C GLU A 134 23.37 9.62 -9.81
N PHE A 135 23.02 8.39 -9.41
CA PHE A 135 23.62 7.68 -8.29
C PHE A 135 23.98 6.26 -8.71
N ASP A 136 25.08 5.73 -8.21
CA ASP A 136 25.48 4.34 -8.37
C ASP A 136 25.54 3.86 -9.83
N GLY A 137 25.82 4.78 -10.77
CA GLY A 137 25.83 4.52 -12.21
C GLY A 137 24.49 4.52 -12.90
N PHE A 138 23.38 4.73 -12.18
CA PHE A 138 22.05 4.88 -12.74
C PHE A 138 21.79 6.33 -13.17
N LYS A 139 21.01 6.48 -14.24
CA LYS A 139 20.57 7.79 -14.72
C LYS A 139 19.28 8.18 -14.03
N MET A 140 19.15 9.48 -13.74
CA MET A 140 17.88 10.04 -13.30
C MET A 140 16.78 9.78 -14.33
N TRP A 141 15.60 9.36 -13.88
CA TRP A 141 14.42 9.22 -14.72
C TRP A 141 13.69 10.57 -14.85
N PRO A 142 13.80 11.28 -16.01
CA PRO A 142 13.27 12.65 -16.15
C PRO A 142 11.76 12.74 -15.95
N TRP A 143 11.00 11.74 -16.41
CA TRP A 143 9.56 11.70 -16.21
C TRP A 143 9.21 11.70 -14.72
N PHE A 144 9.91 10.88 -13.93
CA PHE A 144 9.66 10.79 -12.49
C PHE A 144 10.03 12.09 -11.76
N SER A 145 11.12 12.76 -12.17
CA SER A 145 11.44 14.09 -11.65
C SER A 145 10.30 15.08 -11.93
N LYS A 146 9.76 15.10 -13.17
CA LYS A 146 8.59 15.93 -13.50
C LYS A 146 7.37 15.56 -12.65
N PHE A 147 7.14 14.27 -12.43
CA PHE A 147 6.08 13.78 -11.56
C PHE A 147 6.23 14.29 -10.13
N MET A 148 7.45 14.41 -9.61
CA MET A 148 7.76 14.96 -8.28
C MET A 148 7.86 16.50 -8.25
N GLY A 149 7.42 17.20 -9.28
CA GLY A 149 7.45 18.68 -9.35
C GLY A 149 8.66 19.28 -10.06
N GLY A 150 9.42 18.46 -10.80
CA GLY A 150 10.60 18.89 -11.58
C GLY A 150 11.87 19.00 -10.75
N ILE A 151 11.88 18.48 -9.56
CA ILE A 151 12.99 18.59 -8.61
C ILE A 151 14.14 17.63 -8.91
N ARG A 152 15.32 18.01 -8.39
CA ARG A 152 16.52 17.20 -8.35
C ARG A 152 17.11 17.30 -6.94
N PHE A 153 17.51 16.18 -6.37
CA PHE A 153 18.20 16.15 -5.07
C PHE A 153 19.50 16.95 -5.11
N THR A 154 19.78 17.69 -4.05
CA THR A 154 21.02 18.51 -3.94
C THR A 154 21.83 18.18 -2.70
N ASP A 155 21.20 18.03 -1.52
CA ASP A 155 21.90 17.82 -0.26
C ASP A 155 20.94 17.22 0.79
N TYR A 156 21.48 16.79 1.92
CA TYR A 156 20.73 16.27 3.06
C TYR A 156 21.38 16.67 4.39
N ILE A 157 20.63 16.62 5.48
CA ILE A 157 21.16 16.87 6.82
C ILE A 157 21.85 15.62 7.34
N PRO A 158 23.19 15.57 7.41
CA PRO A 158 23.89 14.42 7.96
C PRO A 158 23.61 14.28 9.46
N GLY A 159 23.35 13.06 9.94
CA GLY A 159 23.15 12.76 11.35
C GLY A 159 21.78 13.10 11.91
N PHE A 160 20.81 13.37 11.05
CA PHE A 160 19.40 13.62 11.36
C PHE A 160 19.11 14.90 12.16
N ALA A 161 17.91 15.43 12.01
CA ALA A 161 17.39 16.51 12.82
C ALA A 161 15.88 16.35 13.06
N ASP A 162 15.45 16.76 14.23
CA ASP A 162 14.03 17.00 14.49
C ASP A 162 13.55 18.21 13.69
N GLY A 163 12.28 18.25 13.31
CA GLY A 163 11.67 19.38 12.60
C GLY A 163 10.17 19.45 12.83
N MET A 164 9.64 20.67 12.95
CA MET A 164 8.21 20.92 13.08
C MET A 164 7.59 21.02 11.68
N VAL A 165 6.60 20.18 11.43
CA VAL A 165 5.84 20.14 10.16
C VAL A 165 4.49 20.80 10.36
N THR A 166 4.15 21.74 9.47
CA THR A 166 2.86 22.45 9.47
C THR A 166 2.03 21.99 8.28
N VAL A 167 0.78 21.59 8.55
CA VAL A 167 -0.21 21.26 7.50
C VAL A 167 -0.71 22.58 6.88
N GLU A 168 -0.57 22.72 5.57
CA GLU A 168 -0.99 23.91 4.82
C GLU A 168 -2.43 23.77 4.28
N ASN A 169 -2.84 22.56 3.93
CA ASN A 169 -4.19 22.30 3.43
C ASN A 169 -4.92 21.24 4.30
N PRO A 170 -5.46 21.64 5.47
CA PRO A 170 -6.11 20.71 6.40
C PRO A 170 -7.43 20.10 5.87
N SER A 171 -7.98 20.62 4.76
CA SER A 171 -9.17 20.09 4.12
C SER A 171 -8.89 18.88 3.22
N HIS A 172 -7.63 18.68 2.81
CA HIS A 172 -7.28 17.55 1.96
C HIS A 172 -7.42 16.21 2.72
N PRO A 173 -8.07 15.18 2.14
CA PRO A 173 -8.35 13.92 2.82
C PRO A 173 -7.13 13.26 3.46
N ALA A 174 -5.98 13.26 2.79
CA ALA A 174 -4.75 12.63 3.30
C ALA A 174 -4.23 13.20 4.61
N VAL A 175 -4.49 14.48 4.89
CA VAL A 175 -4.03 15.16 6.12
C VAL A 175 -5.17 15.52 7.07
N LYS A 176 -6.39 15.07 6.77
CA LYS A 176 -7.56 15.34 7.60
C LYS A 176 -7.39 14.75 9.00
N GLY A 177 -7.65 15.56 10.02
CA GLY A 177 -7.56 15.17 11.43
C GLY A 177 -6.13 15.12 11.98
N VAL A 178 -5.13 15.48 11.19
CA VAL A 178 -3.73 15.59 11.65
C VAL A 178 -3.57 16.86 12.49
N ALA A 179 -3.01 16.70 13.69
CA ALA A 179 -2.63 17.87 14.50
C ALA A 179 -1.54 18.71 13.78
N SER A 180 -1.68 20.03 13.81
CA SER A 180 -0.73 20.92 13.14
C SER A 180 -0.39 22.13 14.04
N PRO A 181 0.91 22.44 14.20
CA PRO A 181 2.06 21.69 13.70
C PRO A 181 2.29 20.39 14.48
N PHE A 182 3.07 19.46 13.89
CA PHE A 182 3.51 18.23 14.56
C PHE A 182 5.03 18.04 14.44
N LEU A 183 5.61 17.38 15.45
CA LEU A 183 7.06 17.11 15.49
C LEU A 183 7.37 15.84 14.69
N VAL A 184 8.36 15.93 13.82
CA VAL A 184 9.03 14.79 13.20
C VAL A 184 10.43 14.69 13.78
N GLN A 185 10.75 13.56 14.40
CA GLN A 185 12.01 13.35 15.09
C GLN A 185 12.99 12.57 14.20
N LYS A 186 14.26 12.94 14.30
CA LYS A 186 15.39 12.19 13.69
C LYS A 186 15.21 11.90 12.20
N GLU A 187 14.79 12.88 11.42
CA GLU A 187 14.65 12.71 9.98
C GLU A 187 15.88 13.20 9.22
N GLU A 188 16.18 12.57 8.09
CA GLU A 188 17.26 12.96 7.18
C GLU A 188 16.71 13.95 6.14
N TRP A 189 16.49 15.21 6.55
CA TRP A 189 15.89 16.22 5.68
C TRP A 189 16.70 16.47 4.43
N TYR A 190 16.07 16.30 3.25
CA TYR A 190 16.68 16.58 1.95
C TYR A 190 16.46 18.04 1.56
N THR A 191 17.32 18.51 0.67
CA THR A 191 17.07 19.72 -0.12
C THR A 191 17.10 19.38 -1.61
N TRP A 192 16.35 20.11 -2.39
CA TRP A 192 16.25 19.94 -3.82
C TRP A 192 16.70 21.20 -4.56
N SER A 193 16.91 21.08 -5.88
CA SER A 193 17.33 22.18 -6.76
C SER A 193 16.42 23.44 -6.66
N HIS A 194 15.19 23.25 -6.27
CA HIS A 194 14.19 24.29 -5.99
C HIS A 194 13.01 23.68 -5.23
N SER A 195 12.15 24.54 -4.65
CA SER A 195 10.89 24.09 -4.07
C SER A 195 9.96 23.53 -5.18
N PRO A 196 9.32 22.36 -4.96
CA PRO A 196 8.36 21.80 -5.92
C PRO A 196 7.06 22.59 -6.01
N ARG A 197 6.80 23.54 -5.12
CA ARG A 197 5.53 24.25 -4.91
C ARG A 197 4.89 24.80 -6.18
N ALA A 198 5.68 25.28 -7.12
CA ALA A 198 5.17 25.85 -8.38
C ALA A 198 4.49 24.80 -9.29
N ASN A 199 4.80 23.51 -9.08
CA ASN A 199 4.39 22.41 -9.95
C ASN A 199 3.58 21.32 -9.24
N VAL A 200 3.28 21.49 -7.93
CA VAL A 200 2.55 20.51 -7.13
C VAL A 200 1.61 21.22 -6.15
N HIS A 201 0.65 20.50 -5.63
CA HIS A 201 -0.22 20.97 -4.55
C HIS A 201 0.37 20.56 -3.20
N VAL A 202 0.94 21.51 -2.47
CA VAL A 202 1.58 21.28 -1.17
C VAL A 202 0.53 21.07 -0.08
N LEU A 203 0.69 20.01 0.70
CA LEU A 203 -0.17 19.68 1.83
C LEU A 203 0.48 20.01 3.16
N ALA A 204 1.82 19.91 3.27
CA ALA A 204 2.55 20.27 4.47
C ALA A 204 4.00 20.67 4.15
N SER A 205 4.55 21.53 4.98
CA SER A 205 5.95 21.99 4.92
C SER A 205 6.62 21.91 6.29
N VAL A 206 7.95 21.69 6.30
CA VAL A 206 8.74 21.77 7.52
C VAL A 206 9.25 23.20 7.76
N ASP A 207 9.23 23.67 9.00
CA ASP A 207 9.91 24.92 9.38
C ASP A 207 11.37 24.65 9.71
N GLU A 208 12.26 24.97 8.77
CA GLU A 208 13.71 24.78 8.91
C GLU A 208 14.35 25.55 10.07
N LYS A 209 13.62 26.51 10.69
CA LYS A 209 14.09 27.21 11.88
C LYS A 209 13.99 26.33 13.13
N THR A 210 13.17 25.29 13.06
CA THR A 210 12.92 24.36 14.16
C THR A 210 13.87 23.17 14.18
N TYR A 211 14.75 23.03 13.18
CA TYR A 211 15.69 21.91 13.14
C TYR A 211 16.55 21.80 14.38
N SER A 212 16.55 20.62 15.00
CA SER A 212 17.33 20.32 16.20
C SER A 212 18.05 18.95 16.03
N PRO A 213 19.40 18.92 15.97
CA PRO A 213 20.30 20.09 15.98
C PRO A 213 20.11 20.99 14.77
N GLY A 214 20.43 22.27 14.96
CA GLY A 214 20.40 23.26 13.86
C GLY A 214 21.44 22.95 12.78
N THR A 215 21.12 23.28 11.54
CA THR A 215 21.94 22.98 10.35
C THR A 215 22.02 24.17 9.40
N LYS A 216 23.02 24.14 8.51
CA LYS A 216 23.14 25.07 7.37
C LYS A 216 22.47 24.52 6.11
N VAL A 217 22.16 23.21 6.07
CA VAL A 217 21.46 22.56 4.96
C VAL A 217 20.00 22.99 5.02
N LYS A 218 19.62 23.90 4.14
CA LYS A 218 18.30 24.54 4.08
C LYS A 218 17.98 24.94 2.65
N MET A 219 16.69 24.96 2.32
CA MET A 219 16.21 25.46 1.04
C MET A 219 15.23 26.63 1.14
N GLY A 220 14.77 26.98 2.37
CA GLY A 220 13.87 28.08 2.64
C GLY A 220 12.40 27.68 2.58
N ASP A 221 11.78 27.65 1.41
CA ASP A 221 10.46 27.02 1.24
C ASP A 221 10.62 25.52 1.09
N HIS A 222 10.13 24.77 2.09
CA HIS A 222 10.43 23.36 2.22
C HIS A 222 9.18 22.47 2.35
N PRO A 223 8.45 22.25 1.24
CA PRO A 223 7.37 21.28 1.18
C PRO A 223 7.87 19.87 1.51
N VAL A 224 7.10 19.13 2.31
CA VAL A 224 7.45 17.75 2.71
C VAL A 224 6.33 16.76 2.48
N ILE A 225 5.11 17.23 2.17
CA ILE A 225 3.99 16.41 1.71
C ILE A 225 3.29 17.16 0.59
N TRP A 226 3.09 16.48 -0.54
CA TRP A 226 2.38 17.07 -1.68
C TRP A 226 1.72 16.04 -2.58
N THR A 227 0.78 16.52 -3.40
CA THR A 227 0.17 15.80 -4.52
C THR A 227 0.49 16.51 -5.82
N ASN A 228 0.53 15.79 -6.93
CA ASN A 228 0.68 16.39 -8.25
C ASN A 228 -0.62 16.20 -9.05
N GLU A 229 -1.44 17.24 -9.09
CA GLU A 229 -2.76 17.25 -9.72
C GLU A 229 -2.71 17.37 -11.26
N HIS A 230 -1.53 17.47 -11.86
CA HIS A 230 -1.35 17.42 -13.32
C HIS A 230 -1.50 15.99 -13.87
N TYR A 231 -1.57 14.99 -13.00
CA TYR A 231 -1.76 13.60 -13.37
C TYR A 231 -3.15 13.10 -12.94
N LYS A 232 -3.71 12.14 -13.67
CA LYS A 232 -5.05 11.63 -13.37
C LYS A 232 -5.10 10.73 -12.14
N ALA A 233 -4.00 9.99 -11.87
CA ALA A 233 -3.91 9.18 -10.67
C ALA A 233 -3.87 10.07 -9.42
N ARG A 234 -4.62 9.71 -8.38
CA ARG A 234 -4.40 10.26 -7.04
C ARG A 234 -3.02 9.83 -6.58
N ASN A 235 -2.17 10.79 -6.29
CA ASN A 235 -0.78 10.52 -5.93
C ASN A 235 -0.37 11.39 -4.76
N ILE A 236 0.45 10.87 -3.88
CA ILE A 236 0.97 11.63 -2.73
C ILE A 236 2.41 11.21 -2.45
N TYR A 237 3.24 12.20 -2.27
CA TYR A 237 4.58 12.03 -1.71
C TYR A 237 4.59 12.46 -0.25
N VAL A 238 5.18 11.62 0.60
CA VAL A 238 5.41 11.88 2.03
C VAL A 238 6.90 11.79 2.29
N PHE A 239 7.52 12.92 2.64
CA PHE A 239 8.97 12.97 2.83
C PHE A 239 9.47 12.04 3.94
N MET A 240 8.75 11.95 5.06
CA MET A 240 9.11 11.08 6.18
C MET A 240 9.15 9.63 5.75
N GLY A 241 10.23 8.92 6.04
CA GLY A 241 10.40 7.53 5.60
C GLY A 241 11.76 6.95 5.92
N HIS A 242 12.54 7.60 6.79
CA HIS A 242 13.87 7.14 7.14
C HIS A 242 13.88 6.21 8.36
N HIS A 243 13.04 6.46 9.35
CA HIS A 243 13.14 5.80 10.66
C HIS A 243 11.91 4.95 11.01
N PRO A 244 12.08 3.74 11.58
CA PRO A 244 10.96 2.88 11.97
C PRO A 244 10.07 3.51 13.05
N ASP A 245 10.61 4.39 13.91
CA ASP A 245 9.86 5.07 14.96
C ASP A 245 8.74 5.99 14.43
N LEU A 246 8.74 6.31 13.14
CA LEU A 246 7.66 7.07 12.49
C LEU A 246 6.29 6.42 12.71
N PHE A 247 6.21 5.09 12.80
CA PHE A 247 4.96 4.38 13.05
C PHE A 247 4.40 4.58 14.47
N GLN A 248 5.20 5.13 15.39
CA GLN A 248 4.78 5.58 16.72
C GLN A 248 4.31 7.06 16.72
N ASN A 249 4.57 7.80 15.64
CA ASN A 249 4.10 9.17 15.48
C ASN A 249 2.64 9.17 14.98
N PRO A 250 1.66 9.64 15.78
CA PRO A 250 0.25 9.56 15.40
C PRO A 250 -0.08 10.41 14.17
N ALA A 251 0.64 11.51 13.93
CA ALA A 251 0.46 12.32 12.74
C ALA A 251 0.88 11.55 11.48
N PHE A 252 2.07 10.93 11.49
CA PHE A 252 2.55 10.11 10.38
C PHE A 252 1.61 8.93 10.11
N ALA A 253 1.24 8.16 11.14
CA ALA A 253 0.34 7.02 11.00
C ALA A 253 -1.03 7.43 10.42
N THR A 254 -1.57 8.59 10.84
CA THR A 254 -2.82 9.15 10.31
C THR A 254 -2.66 9.56 8.85
N ILE A 255 -1.58 10.26 8.49
CA ILE A 255 -1.29 10.65 7.11
C ILE A 255 -1.18 9.41 6.21
N PHE A 256 -0.43 8.41 6.62
CA PHE A 256 -0.24 7.22 5.80
C PHE A 256 -1.55 6.44 5.62
N ARG A 257 -2.29 6.21 6.71
CA ARG A 257 -3.62 5.58 6.65
C ARG A 257 -4.57 6.34 5.71
N ASN A 258 -4.71 7.62 5.90
CA ASN A 258 -5.60 8.45 5.10
C ASN A 258 -5.18 8.45 3.62
N SER A 259 -3.87 8.52 3.35
CA SER A 259 -3.31 8.48 1.99
C SER A 259 -3.66 7.18 1.27
N ILE A 260 -3.63 6.02 1.96
CA ILE A 260 -4.00 4.72 1.40
C ILE A 260 -5.45 4.74 0.91
N PHE A 261 -6.39 5.14 1.79
CA PHE A 261 -7.81 5.14 1.42
C PHE A 261 -8.13 6.18 0.36
N TRP A 262 -7.53 7.37 0.46
CA TRP A 262 -7.72 8.42 -0.53
C TRP A 262 -7.14 8.03 -1.89
N ALA A 263 -5.90 7.58 -1.96
CA ALA A 263 -5.27 7.24 -3.23
C ALA A 263 -5.88 6.00 -3.89
N ALA A 264 -6.40 5.05 -3.10
CA ALA A 264 -7.14 3.89 -3.60
C ALA A 264 -8.63 4.20 -3.92
N HIS A 265 -9.09 5.46 -3.87
CA HIS A 265 -10.49 5.86 -4.06
C HIS A 265 -11.48 5.18 -3.11
N GLN A 266 -11.08 5.01 -1.83
CA GLN A 266 -11.87 4.38 -0.77
C GLN A 266 -12.26 5.36 0.35
N ASP A 267 -11.98 6.64 0.18
CA ASP A 267 -12.19 7.71 1.17
C ASP A 267 -13.68 8.11 1.33
N GLU A 268 -14.54 7.74 0.40
CA GLU A 268 -15.99 8.01 0.45
C GLU A 268 -16.78 6.94 1.23
N ASN A 269 -16.17 5.79 1.52
CA ASN A 269 -16.75 4.68 2.29
C ASN A 269 -15.75 4.22 3.36
N PRO A 270 -15.61 4.95 4.49
CA PRO A 270 -14.72 4.55 5.59
C PRO A 270 -15.23 3.30 6.33
#